data_c1b001c052c9ee637bfa05e9f9ba075e
#
_entry.id   c1b001c052c9ee637bfa05e9f9ba075e
#
_cell.length_a   1.000
_cell.length_b   1.000
_cell.length_c   1.000
_cell.angle_alpha   90.00
_cell.angle_beta   90.00
_cell.angle_gamma   90.00
#
_symmetry.space_group_name_H-M   'P 1'
#
loop_
_entity.id
_entity.type
_entity.pdbx_description
1 polymer ?
#
loop_
_entity_poly.entity_id
_entity_poly.type
_entity_poly.pdbx_seq_one_letter_code
_entity_poly.pdbx_strand_id
1 'polypeptide(L)'
;MVSVPFPNNGQNKNFKKDFNSENAGLVPPQNVQAEEAVLGGILLDPDAIGRIADLIKPEAFYINAHQEIYRTALMLHTQGKPTDLTSMSAWLADNGSLEKIGGNSKLVELVENVSSTASIEQVANLINDKFLRRQLIRSGNEVVQLGFDQTRDTNEVLDKAEQKIFEISQEKPSKGLTQAAEILTSTFNEIESRSLRTSVAGIPLNFYDLDAMTQGFQRSDLIIVAGRPSMGKTSIVLNLAKNVAQSQDLPVCVFSLEMSKEQLTYRLLSMEVGIESGRLRTGRLQQDEWPLLGEGINSLGQLPIFIDDKPNLSVLEMRSLCRRLIAEQKKELGLIVMDYLQLMDGSTPDNRVQELSRITRGLKSMARELKVPVVALSQLSRGVESRTNKRPMLSDLRESGSIEQDADLVLMIYRDEYDNPETEDRGITEIIVTKHRNCLLYTSPSPRDIRRSRMPSSA
;
A
#
# COMPACT_ATOMS: atom_id res chain seq x y z
N MET A 1 4.09 24.70 -53.38
CA MET A 1 5.01 23.98 -52.49
C MET A 1 5.90 25.00 -51.84
N VAL A 2 5.60 25.36 -50.60
CA VAL A 2 6.42 26.31 -49.81
C VAL A 2 7.09 25.45 -48.73
N SER A 3 8.40 25.32 -48.83
CA SER A 3 9.22 24.61 -47.85
C SER A 3 9.47 25.50 -46.65
N VAL A 4 9.02 25.04 -45.50
CA VAL A 4 9.33 25.64 -44.19
C VAL A 4 10.65 25.03 -43.67
N PRO A 5 11.65 25.82 -43.31
CA PRO A 5 12.91 25.28 -42.78
C PRO A 5 12.75 24.86 -41.32
N PHE A 6 13.24 23.65 -40.99
CA PHE A 6 13.38 23.17 -39.64
C PHE A 6 14.38 24.01 -38.84
N PRO A 7 14.09 24.38 -37.58
CA PRO A 7 15.05 25.12 -36.75
C PRO A 7 16.21 24.22 -36.31
N ASN A 8 17.37 24.78 -36.45
CA ASN A 8 18.69 24.20 -36.26
C ASN A 8 18.94 23.78 -34.77
N ASN A 9 19.57 22.64 -34.60
CA ASN A 9 19.89 21.86 -33.41
C ASN A 9 20.89 22.53 -32.43
N GLY A 10 20.81 23.87 -32.21
CA GLY A 10 21.72 24.64 -31.38
C GLY A 10 21.36 24.74 -29.89
N GLN A 11 20.12 24.43 -29.47
CA GLN A 11 19.66 24.64 -28.09
C GLN A 11 19.99 23.48 -27.11
N ASN A 12 20.32 22.28 -27.62
CA ASN A 12 20.60 21.12 -26.79
C ASN A 12 22.00 21.13 -26.11
N LYS A 13 22.93 22.01 -26.55
CA LYS A 13 24.24 22.14 -25.91
C LYS A 13 24.24 23.05 -24.68
N ASN A 14 23.35 24.01 -24.62
CA ASN A 14 23.25 24.93 -23.47
C ASN A 14 22.56 24.27 -22.28
N PHE A 15 21.52 23.42 -22.50
CA PHE A 15 20.83 22.71 -21.40
C PHE A 15 21.77 21.76 -20.63
N LYS A 16 22.69 21.07 -21.32
CA LYS A 16 23.72 20.23 -20.67
C LYS A 16 24.78 21.03 -19.92
N LYS A 17 25.01 22.27 -20.32
CA LYS A 17 26.06 23.13 -19.75
C LYS A 17 25.57 23.82 -18.47
N ASP A 18 24.29 24.23 -18.45
CA ASP A 18 23.71 24.92 -17.30
C ASP A 18 23.43 23.97 -16.13
N PHE A 19 22.98 22.74 -16.38
CA PHE A 19 22.70 21.75 -15.33
C PHE A 19 23.96 21.19 -14.64
N ASN A 20 25.09 21.09 -15.37
CA ASN A 20 26.38 20.64 -14.81
C ASN A 20 27.18 21.77 -14.12
N SER A 21 26.91 23.05 -14.45
CA SER A 21 27.68 24.16 -13.91
C SER A 21 27.23 24.63 -12.54
N GLU A 22 25.95 24.48 -12.20
CA GLU A 22 25.41 24.87 -10.88
C GLU A 22 25.76 23.86 -9.78
N ASN A 23 25.98 22.59 -10.12
CA ASN A 23 26.29 21.51 -9.14
C ASN A 23 27.80 21.16 -9.05
N ALA A 24 28.63 21.70 -9.90
CA ALA A 24 30.06 21.34 -10.00
C ALA A 24 30.95 21.73 -8.80
N GLY A 25 30.36 22.33 -7.76
CA GLY A 25 31.08 22.74 -6.53
C GLY A 25 30.43 22.26 -5.23
N LEU A 26 29.31 21.53 -5.28
CA LEU A 26 28.61 21.11 -4.06
C LEU A 26 29.24 19.82 -3.49
N VAL A 27 29.73 19.91 -2.25
CA VAL A 27 30.21 18.73 -1.52
C VAL A 27 29.00 17.88 -1.12
N PRO A 28 29.02 16.55 -1.39
CA PRO A 28 27.94 15.67 -0.98
C PRO A 28 27.64 15.79 0.52
N PRO A 29 26.35 15.75 0.94
CA PRO A 29 25.99 15.82 2.34
C PRO A 29 26.71 14.76 3.18
N GLN A 30 27.54 15.19 4.12
CA GLN A 30 28.37 14.36 4.98
C GLN A 30 28.49 14.97 6.37
N ASN A 31 28.84 14.14 7.34
CA ASN A 31 29.25 14.59 8.68
C ASN A 31 30.29 13.61 9.23
N VAL A 32 31.57 13.88 8.89
CA VAL A 32 32.70 13.01 9.25
C VAL A 32 32.86 12.91 10.77
N GLN A 33 32.64 14.00 11.49
CA GLN A 33 32.72 14.00 12.96
C GLN A 33 31.70 13.06 13.61
N ALA A 34 30.46 13.03 13.06
CA ALA A 34 29.45 12.09 13.51
C ALA A 34 29.84 10.62 13.21
N GLU A 35 30.43 10.38 12.04
CA GLU A 35 30.92 9.03 11.68
C GLU A 35 32.02 8.56 12.65
N GLU A 36 33.01 9.42 12.92
CA GLU A 36 34.09 9.13 13.87
C GLU A 36 33.56 8.90 15.29
N ALA A 37 32.61 9.71 15.74
CA ALA A 37 32.01 9.58 17.05
C ALA A 37 31.24 8.24 17.21
N VAL A 38 30.52 7.79 16.18
CA VAL A 38 29.82 6.50 16.20
C VAL A 38 30.84 5.34 16.22
N LEU A 39 31.85 5.36 15.36
CA LEU A 39 32.85 4.29 15.28
C LEU A 39 33.68 4.21 16.54
N GLY A 40 34.15 5.33 17.06
CA GLY A 40 34.88 5.37 18.31
C GLY A 40 33.99 4.92 19.50
N GLY A 41 32.73 5.29 19.51
CA GLY A 41 31.75 4.83 20.51
C GLY A 41 31.58 3.31 20.54
N ILE A 42 31.52 2.66 19.35
CA ILE A 42 31.47 1.19 19.21
C ILE A 42 32.75 0.51 19.72
N LEU A 43 33.92 1.14 19.46
CA LEU A 43 35.19 0.61 19.91
C LEU A 43 35.40 0.70 21.42
N LEU A 44 34.77 1.68 22.07
CA LEU A 44 34.81 1.89 23.54
C LEU A 44 33.76 1.08 24.28
N ASP A 45 32.56 0.98 23.71
CA ASP A 45 31.40 0.28 24.28
C ASP A 45 30.91 -0.78 23.27
N PRO A 46 31.32 -2.05 23.40
CA PRO A 46 30.89 -3.11 22.47
C PRO A 46 29.40 -3.33 22.40
N ASP A 47 28.61 -2.92 23.40
CA ASP A 47 27.15 -3.05 23.41
C ASP A 47 26.48 -1.91 22.61
N ALA A 48 27.21 -0.85 22.32
CA ALA A 48 26.70 0.30 21.59
C ALA A 48 26.26 -0.05 20.16
N ILE A 49 26.90 -1.02 19.51
CA ILE A 49 26.55 -1.46 18.16
C ILE A 49 25.15 -2.06 18.11
N GLY A 50 24.74 -2.82 19.14
CA GLY A 50 23.40 -3.40 19.21
C GLY A 50 22.27 -2.36 19.18
N ARG A 51 22.53 -1.14 19.67
CA ARG A 51 21.55 -0.03 19.70
C ARG A 51 21.38 0.65 18.34
N ILE A 52 22.38 0.53 17.45
CA ILE A 52 22.40 1.27 16.17
C ILE A 52 22.43 0.38 14.93
N ALA A 53 22.58 -0.94 15.09
CA ALA A 53 22.66 -1.89 13.97
C ALA A 53 21.43 -1.82 13.03
N ASP A 54 20.25 -1.56 13.57
CA ASP A 54 19.00 -1.41 12.81
C ASP A 54 18.79 0.02 12.28
N LEU A 55 19.55 1.02 12.77
CA LEU A 55 19.38 2.42 12.42
C LEU A 55 20.21 2.83 11.21
N ILE A 56 21.42 2.30 11.07
CA ILE A 56 22.35 2.65 10.00
C ILE A 56 22.98 1.42 9.34
N LYS A 57 23.15 1.50 8.03
CA LYS A 57 23.84 0.49 7.21
C LYS A 57 25.30 0.93 6.99
N PRO A 58 26.24 0.01 6.68
CA PRO A 58 27.63 0.39 6.35
C PRO A 58 27.72 1.44 5.24
N GLU A 59 26.82 1.38 4.24
CA GLU A 59 26.75 2.31 3.11
C GLU A 59 26.34 3.73 3.53
N ALA A 60 25.84 3.91 4.76
CA ALA A 60 25.47 5.23 5.30
C ALA A 60 26.69 6.09 5.63
N PHE A 61 27.85 5.50 5.86
CA PHE A 61 29.10 6.23 6.06
C PHE A 61 29.60 6.80 4.73
N TYR A 62 30.14 8.00 4.77
CA TYR A 62 30.68 8.68 3.59
C TYR A 62 32.10 8.19 3.25
N ILE A 63 32.93 7.98 4.28
CA ILE A 63 34.30 7.54 4.13
C ILE A 63 34.34 6.02 3.99
N ASN A 64 35.01 5.51 2.93
CA ASN A 64 35.10 4.07 2.67
C ASN A 64 35.79 3.30 3.81
N ALA A 65 36.79 3.89 4.46
CA ALA A 65 37.43 3.29 5.64
C ALA A 65 36.42 3.13 6.80
N HIS A 66 35.56 4.12 7.02
CA HIS A 66 34.49 4.07 8.04
C HIS A 66 33.45 2.99 7.72
N GLN A 67 33.08 2.84 6.44
CA GLN A 67 32.19 1.75 6.00
C GLN A 67 32.78 0.37 6.34
N GLU A 68 34.07 0.17 6.09
CA GLU A 68 34.74 -1.10 6.33
C GLU A 68 34.87 -1.40 7.84
N ILE A 69 35.20 -0.38 8.64
CA ILE A 69 35.26 -0.51 10.11
C ILE A 69 33.87 -0.88 10.65
N TYR A 70 32.80 -0.20 10.22
CA TYR A 70 31.46 -0.48 10.68
C TYR A 70 30.94 -1.85 10.22
N ARG A 71 31.27 -2.26 8.97
CA ARG A 71 30.94 -3.59 8.44
C ARG A 71 31.63 -4.70 9.27
N THR A 72 32.86 -4.49 9.63
CA THR A 72 33.60 -5.41 10.50
C THR A 72 32.99 -5.49 11.89
N ALA A 73 32.62 -4.35 12.47
CA ALA A 73 31.97 -4.30 13.76
C ALA A 73 30.62 -5.06 13.76
N LEU A 74 29.78 -4.87 12.73
CA LEU A 74 28.53 -5.61 12.56
C LEU A 74 28.78 -7.12 12.43
N MET A 75 29.81 -7.52 11.71
CA MET A 75 30.14 -8.93 11.53
C MET A 75 30.61 -9.58 12.84
N LEU A 76 31.44 -8.91 13.63
CA LEU A 76 31.86 -9.39 14.95
C LEU A 76 30.66 -9.48 15.89
N HIS A 77 29.81 -8.47 15.91
CA HIS A 77 28.61 -8.47 16.73
C HIS A 77 27.66 -9.63 16.39
N THR A 78 27.43 -9.91 15.11
CA THR A 78 26.59 -11.05 14.67
C THR A 78 27.18 -12.40 15.05
N GLN A 79 28.51 -12.49 15.24
CA GLN A 79 29.18 -13.67 15.72
C GLN A 79 29.26 -13.74 17.26
N GLY A 80 28.67 -12.79 17.98
CA GLY A 80 28.74 -12.70 19.43
C GLY A 80 30.12 -12.36 19.99
N LYS A 81 31.01 -11.76 19.14
CA LYS A 81 32.33 -11.30 19.53
C LYS A 81 32.33 -9.82 19.89
N PRO A 82 33.21 -9.39 20.83
CA PRO A 82 33.29 -7.99 21.20
C PRO A 82 33.83 -7.14 20.05
N THR A 83 33.40 -5.88 20.00
CA THR A 83 33.84 -4.91 18.98
C THR A 83 34.91 -3.94 19.50
N ASP A 84 35.63 -4.33 20.54
CA ASP A 84 36.72 -3.54 21.10
C ASP A 84 37.91 -3.39 20.13
N LEU A 85 38.76 -2.42 20.44
CA LEU A 85 39.91 -2.09 19.61
C LEU A 85 40.80 -3.30 19.28
N THR A 86 41.02 -4.23 20.23
CA THR A 86 41.86 -5.40 20.05
C THR A 86 41.23 -6.41 19.11
N SER A 87 39.96 -6.73 19.30
CA SER A 87 39.20 -7.67 18.48
C SER A 87 39.06 -7.16 17.03
N MET A 88 38.73 -5.86 16.88
CA MET A 88 38.64 -5.21 15.57
C MET A 88 39.97 -5.20 14.83
N SER A 89 41.06 -4.83 15.51
CA SER A 89 42.39 -4.78 14.92
C SER A 89 42.86 -6.18 14.45
N ALA A 90 42.68 -7.19 15.30
CA ALA A 90 43.05 -8.57 14.95
C ALA A 90 42.28 -9.07 13.73
N TRP A 91 40.95 -8.87 13.74
CA TRP A 91 40.08 -9.33 12.64
C TRP A 91 40.42 -8.62 11.32
N LEU A 92 40.65 -7.30 11.33
CA LEU A 92 41.01 -6.52 10.15
C LEU A 92 42.41 -6.91 9.62
N ALA A 93 43.33 -7.27 10.49
CA ALA A 93 44.65 -7.77 10.10
C ALA A 93 44.57 -9.14 9.42
N ASP A 94 43.81 -10.08 10.02
CA ASP A 94 43.62 -11.43 9.48
C ASP A 94 42.94 -11.42 8.09
N ASN A 95 42.08 -10.43 7.83
CA ASN A 95 41.40 -10.29 6.55
C ASN A 95 42.08 -9.32 5.56
N GLY A 96 43.29 -8.84 5.87
CA GLY A 96 44.05 -7.95 4.99
C GLY A 96 43.40 -6.59 4.71
N SER A 97 42.48 -6.14 5.60
CA SER A 97 41.73 -4.86 5.48
C SER A 97 42.36 -3.77 6.38
N LEU A 98 43.23 -4.08 7.28
CA LEU A 98 43.82 -3.14 8.25
C LEU A 98 44.53 -1.96 7.59
N GLU A 99 45.31 -2.21 6.55
CA GLU A 99 46.04 -1.14 5.83
C GLU A 99 45.06 -0.24 5.04
N LYS A 100 43.95 -0.78 4.53
CA LYS A 100 42.95 -0.03 3.76
C LYS A 100 42.22 1.00 4.60
N ILE A 101 42.09 0.79 5.90
CA ILE A 101 41.43 1.70 6.83
C ILE A 101 42.38 2.73 7.44
N GLY A 102 43.69 2.66 7.18
CA GLY A 102 44.71 3.56 7.75
C GLY A 102 45.47 2.96 8.92
N GLY A 103 45.46 1.63 9.09
CA GLY A 103 46.20 0.92 10.13
C GLY A 103 45.60 1.07 11.54
N ASN A 104 46.32 0.55 12.53
CA ASN A 104 45.93 0.66 13.94
C ASN A 104 45.86 2.10 14.44
N SER A 105 46.64 3.02 13.85
CA SER A 105 46.63 4.44 14.23
C SER A 105 45.28 5.07 14.01
N LYS A 106 44.53 4.70 12.93
CA LYS A 106 43.19 5.25 12.68
C LYS A 106 42.18 4.73 13.71
N LEU A 107 42.27 3.47 14.13
CA LEU A 107 41.38 2.94 15.16
C LEU A 107 41.63 3.62 16.53
N VAL A 108 42.88 3.90 16.86
CA VAL A 108 43.25 4.64 18.10
C VAL A 108 42.73 6.07 18.02
N GLU A 109 42.95 6.77 16.91
CA GLU A 109 42.43 8.12 16.68
C GLU A 109 40.90 8.21 16.85
N LEU A 110 40.15 7.22 16.34
CA LEU A 110 38.71 7.16 16.50
C LEU A 110 38.30 7.04 17.97
N VAL A 111 39.02 6.28 18.77
CA VAL A 111 38.76 6.14 20.21
C VAL A 111 39.09 7.43 20.98
N GLU A 112 40.18 8.10 20.65
CA GLU A 112 40.60 9.35 21.31
C GLU A 112 39.65 10.52 21.03
N ASN A 113 38.99 10.53 19.88
CA ASN A 113 38.10 11.59 19.45
C ASN A 113 36.66 11.50 20.05
N VAL A 114 36.38 10.44 20.84
CA VAL A 114 35.02 10.27 21.43
C VAL A 114 34.87 11.12 22.67
N SER A 115 33.96 12.09 22.61
CA SER A 115 33.61 12.95 23.75
C SER A 115 32.49 12.35 24.64
N SER A 116 31.65 11.46 24.16
CA SER A 116 30.57 10.79 24.92
C SER A 116 29.88 9.70 24.11
N THR A 117 29.59 8.55 24.72
CA THR A 117 28.80 7.45 24.11
C THR A 117 27.29 7.55 24.42
N ALA A 118 26.89 8.50 25.24
CA ALA A 118 25.52 8.58 25.79
C ALA A 118 24.40 8.87 24.78
N SER A 119 24.76 9.32 23.57
CA SER A 119 23.78 9.71 22.54
C SER A 119 24.06 9.07 21.17
N ILE A 120 24.61 7.85 21.15
CA ILE A 120 25.05 7.20 19.91
C ILE A 120 23.91 7.04 18.89
N GLU A 121 22.67 6.79 19.34
CA GLU A 121 21.51 6.69 18.46
C GLU A 121 21.19 8.04 17.78
N GLN A 122 21.35 9.16 18.48
CA GLN A 122 21.11 10.49 17.91
C GLN A 122 22.16 10.80 16.83
N VAL A 123 23.41 10.45 17.09
CA VAL A 123 24.51 10.63 16.13
C VAL A 123 24.32 9.70 14.92
N ALA A 124 23.90 8.46 15.16
CA ALA A 124 23.56 7.51 14.10
C ALA A 124 22.43 8.04 13.18
N ASN A 125 21.40 8.62 13.76
CA ASN A 125 20.31 9.25 13.00
C ASN A 125 20.82 10.43 12.14
N LEU A 126 21.78 11.20 12.61
CA LEU A 126 22.40 12.27 11.84
C LEU A 126 23.16 11.74 10.62
N ILE A 127 23.89 10.63 10.76
CA ILE A 127 24.55 9.96 9.65
C ILE A 127 23.52 9.48 8.63
N ASN A 128 22.44 8.87 9.11
CA ASN A 128 21.37 8.37 8.25
C ASN A 128 20.66 9.50 7.49
N ASP A 129 20.42 10.67 8.10
CA ASP A 129 19.87 11.84 7.38
C ASP A 129 20.80 12.27 6.22
N LYS A 130 22.12 12.32 6.46
CA LYS A 130 23.07 12.64 5.40
C LYS A 130 23.10 11.57 4.30
N PHE A 131 22.98 10.30 4.67
CA PHE A 131 22.89 9.20 3.71
C PHE A 131 21.65 9.30 2.84
N LEU A 132 20.47 9.50 3.42
CA LEU A 132 19.24 9.67 2.67
C LEU A 132 19.29 10.85 1.69
N ARG A 133 19.92 11.95 2.08
CA ARG A 133 20.16 13.08 1.17
C ARG A 133 21.09 12.71 0.01
N ARG A 134 22.14 11.92 0.24
CA ARG A 134 23.01 11.40 -0.83
C ARG A 134 22.26 10.45 -1.75
N GLN A 135 21.43 9.57 -1.21
CA GLN A 135 20.57 8.69 -2.00
C GLN A 135 19.60 9.49 -2.86
N LEU A 136 18.99 10.55 -2.30
CA LEU A 136 18.09 11.43 -3.06
C LEU A 136 18.82 12.11 -4.23
N ILE A 137 20.03 12.62 -4.00
CA ILE A 137 20.88 13.22 -5.06
C ILE A 137 21.21 12.18 -6.13
N ARG A 138 21.59 10.96 -5.73
CA ARG A 138 21.93 9.88 -6.65
C ARG A 138 20.73 9.49 -7.52
N SER A 139 19.60 9.23 -6.90
CA SER A 139 18.37 8.87 -7.63
C SER A 139 17.85 10.02 -8.48
N GLY A 140 17.99 11.28 -8.01
CA GLY A 140 17.69 12.45 -8.84
C GLY A 140 18.54 12.49 -10.12
N ASN A 141 19.84 12.21 -10.02
CA ASN A 141 20.70 12.12 -11.19
C ASN A 141 20.34 10.96 -12.11
N GLU A 142 19.92 9.80 -11.55
CA GLU A 142 19.44 8.66 -12.33
C GLU A 142 18.12 9.02 -13.05
N VAL A 143 17.21 9.73 -12.41
CA VAL A 143 15.97 10.24 -13.02
C VAL A 143 16.27 11.22 -14.16
N VAL A 144 17.25 12.10 -13.98
CA VAL A 144 17.71 13.00 -15.05
C VAL A 144 18.23 12.19 -16.25
N GLN A 145 19.01 11.12 -16.01
CA GLN A 145 19.50 10.25 -17.10
C GLN A 145 18.36 9.52 -17.81
N LEU A 146 17.34 9.04 -17.06
CA LEU A 146 16.16 8.44 -17.66
C LEU A 146 15.40 9.42 -18.57
N GLY A 147 15.33 10.72 -18.20
CA GLY A 147 14.70 11.76 -19.02
C GLY A 147 15.44 12.05 -20.33
N PHE A 148 16.74 11.73 -20.43
CA PHE A 148 17.50 11.83 -21.67
C PHE A 148 17.44 10.59 -22.56
N ASP A 149 16.91 9.47 -22.06
CA ASP A 149 16.76 8.23 -22.80
C ASP A 149 15.55 8.27 -23.73
N GLN A 150 15.77 8.67 -24.98
CA GLN A 150 14.74 8.76 -26.02
C GLN A 150 14.33 7.39 -26.60
N THR A 151 14.93 6.30 -26.18
CA THR A 151 14.63 4.95 -26.70
C THR A 151 13.44 4.31 -26.01
N ARG A 152 13.02 4.84 -24.87
CA ARG A 152 11.93 4.32 -24.02
C ARG A 152 10.66 5.16 -24.17
N ASP A 153 9.52 4.51 -23.95
CA ASP A 153 8.26 5.24 -23.85
C ASP A 153 8.23 6.14 -22.62
N THR A 154 7.56 7.30 -22.76
CA THR A 154 7.48 8.31 -21.69
C THR A 154 6.86 7.75 -20.41
N ASN A 155 5.85 6.87 -20.52
CA ASN A 155 5.21 6.25 -19.38
C ASN A 155 6.19 5.32 -18.65
N GLU A 156 6.97 4.51 -19.35
CA GLU A 156 8.00 3.65 -18.76
C GLU A 156 9.08 4.45 -18.02
N VAL A 157 9.46 5.62 -18.55
CA VAL A 157 10.42 6.53 -17.91
C VAL A 157 9.84 7.10 -16.61
N LEU A 158 8.57 7.51 -16.62
CA LEU A 158 7.87 8.05 -15.46
C LEU A 158 7.73 6.97 -14.36
N ASP A 159 7.32 5.76 -14.70
CA ASP A 159 7.19 4.66 -13.76
C ASP A 159 8.53 4.32 -13.06
N LYS A 160 9.62 4.28 -13.84
CA LYS A 160 10.96 4.05 -13.29
C LYS A 160 11.44 5.18 -12.39
N ALA A 161 11.14 6.44 -12.75
CA ALA A 161 11.48 7.60 -11.94
C ALA A 161 10.73 7.56 -10.60
N GLU A 162 9.44 7.25 -10.64
CA GLU A 162 8.61 7.10 -9.43
C GLU A 162 9.11 5.95 -8.55
N GLN A 163 9.43 4.79 -9.13
CA GLN A 163 9.98 3.65 -8.41
C GLN A 163 11.28 4.02 -7.67
N LYS A 164 12.18 4.75 -8.31
CA LYS A 164 13.45 5.20 -7.71
C LYS A 164 13.25 6.10 -6.49
N ILE A 165 12.33 7.05 -6.59
CA ILE A 165 11.99 7.96 -5.47
C ILE A 165 11.31 7.18 -4.34
N PHE A 166 10.47 6.21 -4.69
CA PHE A 166 9.76 5.37 -3.74
C PHE A 166 10.71 4.46 -2.94
N GLU A 167 11.73 3.86 -3.59
CA GLU A 167 12.75 3.04 -2.91
C GLU A 167 13.40 3.82 -1.77
N ILE A 168 13.77 5.10 -1.97
CA ILE A 168 14.34 5.95 -0.93
C ILE A 168 13.35 6.21 0.21
N SER A 169 12.08 6.41 -0.13
CA SER A 169 11.04 6.65 0.86
C SER A 169 10.80 5.45 1.79
N GLN A 170 11.04 4.23 1.30
CA GLN A 170 10.94 3.00 2.09
C GLN A 170 12.17 2.73 2.97
N GLU A 171 13.32 3.30 2.65
CA GLU A 171 14.55 3.15 3.43
C GLU A 171 14.57 3.97 4.73
N LYS A 172 13.49 4.68 5.06
CA LYS A 172 13.38 5.26 6.41
C LYS A 172 13.42 4.13 7.42
N PRO A 173 14.33 4.18 8.43
CA PRO A 173 14.38 3.16 9.46
C PRO A 173 12.98 3.01 10.05
N SER A 174 12.45 1.80 9.99
CA SER A 174 11.23 1.49 10.75
C SER A 174 11.54 1.81 12.21
N LYS A 175 10.65 2.50 12.90
CA LYS A 175 10.73 2.57 14.36
C LYS A 175 10.89 1.13 14.84
N GLY A 176 12.00 0.83 15.49
CA GLY A 176 12.32 -0.51 15.99
C GLY A 176 11.19 -1.09 16.86
N LEU A 177 11.45 -2.12 17.61
CA LEU A 177 10.49 -2.69 18.54
C LEU A 177 9.98 -1.59 19.49
N THR A 178 8.67 -1.37 19.49
CA THR A 178 8.03 -0.44 20.41
C THR A 178 7.61 -1.22 21.66
N GLN A 179 7.95 -0.71 22.84
CA GLN A 179 7.56 -1.35 24.08
C GLN A 179 6.03 -1.39 24.22
N ALA A 180 5.47 -2.54 24.59
CA ALA A 180 4.02 -2.71 24.72
C ALA A 180 3.39 -1.66 25.65
N ALA A 181 4.12 -1.22 26.68
CA ALA A 181 3.65 -0.20 27.62
C ALA A 181 3.31 1.15 26.94
N GLU A 182 4.06 1.56 25.93
CA GLU A 182 3.78 2.79 25.17
C GLU A 182 2.50 2.68 24.36
N ILE A 183 2.22 1.46 23.84
CA ILE A 183 1.03 1.19 23.03
C ILE A 183 -0.22 1.07 23.92
N LEU A 184 -0.08 0.50 25.14
CA LEU A 184 -1.19 0.26 26.06
C LEU A 184 -1.94 1.55 26.43
N THR A 185 -1.23 2.66 26.62
CA THR A 185 -1.85 3.95 26.95
C THR A 185 -2.73 4.46 25.82
N SER A 186 -2.24 4.38 24.57
CA SER A 186 -3.03 4.78 23.39
C SER A 186 -4.21 3.85 23.17
N THR A 187 -4.02 2.53 23.37
CA THR A 187 -5.07 1.52 23.25
C THR A 187 -6.16 1.72 24.32
N PHE A 188 -5.77 2.04 25.55
CA PHE A 188 -6.74 2.34 26.61
C PHE A 188 -7.61 3.55 26.25
N ASN A 189 -7.01 4.64 25.82
CA ASN A 189 -7.75 5.84 25.40
C ASN A 189 -8.69 5.54 24.22
N GLU A 190 -8.28 4.65 23.32
CA GLU A 190 -9.13 4.21 22.21
C GLU A 190 -10.32 3.37 22.69
N ILE A 191 -10.11 2.44 23.61
CA ILE A 191 -11.17 1.64 24.23
C ILE A 191 -12.14 2.55 24.99
N GLU A 192 -11.63 3.49 25.79
CA GLU A 192 -12.47 4.45 26.52
C GLU A 192 -13.32 5.29 25.58
N SER A 193 -12.72 5.84 24.51
CA SER A 193 -13.45 6.62 23.51
C SER A 193 -14.52 5.81 22.77
N ARG A 194 -14.27 4.51 22.55
CA ARG A 194 -15.24 3.58 21.95
C ARG A 194 -16.36 3.22 22.92
N SER A 195 -16.06 3.05 24.20
CA SER A 195 -17.08 2.73 25.21
C SER A 195 -18.12 3.85 25.41
N LEU A 196 -17.73 5.08 25.14
CA LEU A 196 -18.59 6.27 25.20
C LEU A 196 -19.41 6.48 23.92
N ARG A 197 -19.07 5.79 22.81
CA ARG A 197 -19.77 5.89 21.52
C ARG A 197 -20.60 4.63 21.31
N THR A 198 -21.85 4.79 20.95
CA THR A 198 -22.74 3.71 20.50
C THR A 198 -22.44 3.23 19.07
N SER A 199 -21.31 3.63 18.49
CA SER A 199 -20.92 3.32 17.11
C SER A 199 -20.02 2.07 17.03
N VAL A 200 -20.09 1.37 15.89
CA VAL A 200 -19.18 0.24 15.55
C VAL A 200 -17.71 0.65 15.60
N ALA A 201 -16.85 -0.32 15.90
CA ALA A 201 -15.41 -0.08 16.08
C ALA A 201 -14.69 0.29 14.77
N GLY A 202 -15.17 -0.22 13.63
CA GLY A 202 -14.68 0.07 12.29
C GLY A 202 -15.50 1.14 11.57
N ILE A 203 -15.30 1.24 10.25
CA ILE A 203 -16.10 2.09 9.38
C ILE A 203 -17.43 1.38 9.11
N PRO A 204 -18.57 1.94 9.52
CA PRO A 204 -19.88 1.31 9.34
C PRO A 204 -20.26 1.27 7.86
N LEU A 205 -20.87 0.17 7.46
CA LEU A 205 -21.26 -0.11 6.08
C LEU A 205 -22.74 0.17 5.82
N ASN A 206 -23.51 0.40 6.90
CA ASN A 206 -24.97 0.51 6.90
C ASN A 206 -25.68 -0.76 6.35
N PHE A 207 -25.00 -1.90 6.46
CA PHE A 207 -25.56 -3.22 6.34
C PHE A 207 -25.61 -3.82 7.73
N TYR A 208 -26.73 -3.67 8.43
CA TYR A 208 -26.83 -3.95 9.87
C TYR A 208 -26.33 -5.33 10.28
N ASP A 209 -26.68 -6.36 9.52
CA ASP A 209 -26.25 -7.73 9.81
C ASP A 209 -24.75 -7.91 9.56
N LEU A 210 -24.21 -7.31 8.48
CA LEU A 210 -22.79 -7.35 8.18
C LEU A 210 -22.00 -6.55 9.21
N ASP A 211 -22.47 -5.37 9.59
CA ASP A 211 -21.86 -4.55 10.64
C ASP A 211 -21.89 -5.25 12.01
N ALA A 212 -22.98 -5.97 12.32
CA ALA A 212 -23.04 -6.78 13.55
C ALA A 212 -22.03 -7.93 13.57
N MET A 213 -21.75 -8.54 12.40
CA MET A 213 -20.78 -9.64 12.29
C MET A 213 -19.33 -9.16 12.26
N THR A 214 -19.07 -8.02 11.58
CA THR A 214 -17.69 -7.54 11.32
C THR A 214 -17.28 -6.38 12.21
N GLN A 215 -18.21 -5.76 12.92
CA GLN A 215 -18.03 -4.49 13.63
C GLN A 215 -17.61 -3.34 12.71
N GLY A 216 -18.12 -3.36 11.46
CA GLY A 216 -17.66 -2.49 10.38
C GLY A 216 -16.32 -2.89 9.79
N PHE A 217 -15.90 -2.22 8.71
CA PHE A 217 -14.58 -2.47 8.13
C PHE A 217 -13.48 -1.83 8.95
N GLN A 218 -12.52 -2.66 9.41
CA GLN A 218 -11.42 -2.17 10.22
C GLN A 218 -10.40 -1.43 9.35
N ARG A 219 -9.86 -0.32 9.87
CA ARG A 219 -8.78 0.40 9.21
C ARG A 219 -7.56 -0.53 9.05
N SER A 220 -6.86 -0.39 7.93
CA SER A 220 -5.70 -1.21 7.57
C SER A 220 -6.01 -2.66 7.16
N ASP A 221 -7.28 -3.06 7.05
CA ASP A 221 -7.66 -4.39 6.59
C ASP A 221 -7.74 -4.48 5.07
N LEU A 222 -7.34 -5.66 4.56
CA LEU A 222 -7.60 -6.09 3.19
C LEU A 222 -8.83 -6.99 3.20
N ILE A 223 -9.89 -6.54 2.55
CA ILE A 223 -11.17 -7.22 2.43
C ILE A 223 -11.29 -7.76 1.00
N ILE A 224 -11.56 -9.05 0.87
CA ILE A 224 -11.83 -9.67 -0.43
C ILE A 224 -13.32 -9.93 -0.57
N VAL A 225 -13.91 -9.44 -1.66
CA VAL A 225 -15.28 -9.73 -2.04
C VAL A 225 -15.26 -10.62 -3.27
N ALA A 226 -15.63 -11.89 -3.09
CA ALA A 226 -15.51 -12.92 -4.12
C ALA A 226 -16.87 -13.48 -4.56
N GLY A 227 -16.98 -13.85 -5.83
CA GLY A 227 -18.18 -14.47 -6.36
C GLY A 227 -18.03 -14.80 -7.85
N ARG A 228 -18.92 -15.63 -8.36
CA ARG A 228 -19.00 -15.91 -9.80
C ARG A 228 -19.45 -14.66 -10.58
N PRO A 229 -19.21 -14.59 -11.90
CA PRO A 229 -19.76 -13.53 -12.75
C PRO A 229 -21.28 -13.38 -12.54
N SER A 230 -21.78 -12.17 -12.67
CA SER A 230 -23.20 -11.81 -12.56
C SER A 230 -23.85 -11.99 -11.17
N MET A 231 -23.11 -12.40 -10.14
CA MET A 231 -23.63 -12.52 -8.77
C MET A 231 -23.80 -11.17 -8.03
N GLY A 232 -23.47 -10.05 -8.67
CA GLY A 232 -23.67 -8.70 -8.08
C GLY A 232 -22.49 -8.15 -7.27
N LYS A 233 -21.25 -8.67 -7.43
CA LYS A 233 -20.06 -8.20 -6.71
C LYS A 233 -19.88 -6.68 -6.78
N THR A 234 -19.83 -6.12 -7.98
CA THR A 234 -19.64 -4.68 -8.20
C THR A 234 -20.79 -3.86 -7.60
N SER A 235 -22.04 -4.33 -7.71
CA SER A 235 -23.21 -3.64 -7.15
C SER A 235 -23.15 -3.56 -5.62
N ILE A 236 -22.79 -4.66 -4.95
CA ILE A 236 -22.63 -4.67 -3.48
C ILE A 236 -21.53 -3.68 -3.07
N VAL A 237 -20.38 -3.72 -3.71
CA VAL A 237 -19.23 -2.89 -3.32
C VAL A 237 -19.49 -1.41 -3.61
N LEU A 238 -20.20 -1.08 -4.68
CA LEU A 238 -20.65 0.29 -4.94
C LEU A 238 -21.65 0.78 -3.89
N ASN A 239 -22.55 -0.08 -3.41
CA ASN A 239 -23.43 0.26 -2.29
C ASN A 239 -22.63 0.52 -1.00
N LEU A 240 -21.64 -0.33 -0.70
CA LEU A 240 -20.75 -0.11 0.44
C LEU A 240 -20.00 1.23 0.31
N ALA A 241 -19.48 1.53 -0.88
CA ALA A 241 -18.80 2.79 -1.19
C ALA A 241 -19.71 4.00 -0.97
N LYS A 242 -20.95 3.94 -1.49
CA LYS A 242 -21.97 4.98 -1.30
C LYS A 242 -22.31 5.15 0.17
N ASN A 243 -22.60 4.07 0.88
CA ASN A 243 -22.98 4.11 2.29
C ASN A 243 -21.88 4.72 3.17
N VAL A 244 -20.61 4.35 2.93
CA VAL A 244 -19.45 4.94 3.65
C VAL A 244 -19.34 6.43 3.36
N ALA A 245 -19.39 6.83 2.09
CA ALA A 245 -19.32 8.24 1.70
C ALA A 245 -20.46 9.07 2.32
N GLN A 246 -21.69 8.53 2.33
CA GLN A 246 -22.87 9.20 2.84
C GLN A 246 -22.91 9.29 4.37
N SER A 247 -22.56 8.20 5.07
CA SER A 247 -22.70 8.14 6.54
C SER A 247 -21.54 8.77 7.28
N GLN A 248 -20.33 8.73 6.71
CA GLN A 248 -19.12 9.18 7.37
C GLN A 248 -18.56 10.49 6.80
N ASP A 249 -19.07 10.97 5.66
CA ASP A 249 -18.53 12.10 4.91
C ASP A 249 -17.01 11.96 4.64
N LEU A 250 -16.58 10.72 4.42
CA LEU A 250 -15.19 10.39 4.11
C LEU A 250 -15.02 10.10 2.62
N PRO A 251 -13.93 10.60 1.99
CA PRO A 251 -13.63 10.30 0.60
C PRO A 251 -13.46 8.79 0.36
N VAL A 252 -14.08 8.31 -0.71
CA VAL A 252 -14.00 6.91 -1.16
C VAL A 252 -13.40 6.86 -2.54
N CYS A 253 -12.37 6.01 -2.73
CA CYS A 253 -11.74 5.77 -4.03
C CYS A 253 -12.27 4.47 -4.64
N VAL A 254 -12.68 4.52 -5.90
CA VAL A 254 -13.11 3.34 -6.67
C VAL A 254 -12.21 3.23 -7.91
N PHE A 255 -11.40 2.19 -7.96
CA PHE A 255 -10.57 1.85 -9.11
C PHE A 255 -11.22 0.71 -9.87
N SER A 256 -11.56 0.94 -11.14
CA SER A 256 -12.23 -0.04 -11.99
C SER A 256 -11.38 -0.36 -13.20
N LEU A 257 -10.99 -1.63 -13.34
CA LEU A 257 -10.24 -2.12 -14.48
C LEU A 257 -11.15 -2.81 -15.51
N GLU A 258 -12.40 -3.11 -15.15
CA GLU A 258 -13.36 -3.81 -16.02
C GLU A 258 -14.38 -2.84 -16.65
N MET A 259 -14.83 -1.86 -15.89
CA MET A 259 -15.95 -0.98 -16.27
C MET A 259 -15.52 0.46 -16.34
N SER A 260 -16.05 1.20 -17.33
CA SER A 260 -15.82 2.64 -17.39
C SER A 260 -16.53 3.39 -16.25
N LYS A 261 -16.02 4.58 -15.92
CA LYS A 261 -16.60 5.46 -14.91
C LYS A 261 -18.06 5.82 -15.20
N GLU A 262 -18.43 5.97 -16.47
CA GLU A 262 -19.82 6.22 -16.87
C GLU A 262 -20.71 5.03 -16.52
N GLN A 263 -20.25 3.80 -16.78
CA GLN A 263 -21.02 2.58 -16.45
C GLN A 263 -21.21 2.42 -14.94
N LEU A 264 -20.19 2.72 -14.14
CA LEU A 264 -20.29 2.72 -12.68
C LEU A 264 -21.23 3.81 -12.18
N THR A 265 -21.17 4.99 -12.76
CA THR A 265 -22.09 6.11 -12.44
C THR A 265 -23.53 5.76 -12.76
N TYR A 266 -23.80 5.12 -13.90
CA TYR A 266 -25.16 4.62 -14.21
C TYR A 266 -25.65 3.60 -13.18
N ARG A 267 -24.77 2.71 -12.69
CA ARG A 267 -25.14 1.76 -11.63
C ARG A 267 -25.43 2.46 -10.31
N LEU A 268 -24.57 3.38 -9.88
CA LEU A 268 -24.79 4.18 -8.67
C LEU A 268 -26.13 4.92 -8.75
N LEU A 269 -26.41 5.55 -9.89
CA LEU A 269 -27.64 6.28 -10.10
C LEU A 269 -28.87 5.35 -10.10
N SER A 270 -28.78 4.20 -10.79
CA SER A 270 -29.83 3.19 -10.78
C SER A 270 -30.19 2.72 -9.36
N MET A 271 -29.17 2.51 -8.53
CA MET A 271 -29.35 2.11 -7.13
C MET A 271 -29.94 3.23 -6.27
N GLU A 272 -29.62 4.49 -6.55
CA GLU A 272 -30.14 5.64 -5.80
C GLU A 272 -31.62 5.89 -6.10
N VAL A 273 -31.99 5.90 -7.39
CA VAL A 273 -33.36 6.27 -7.84
C VAL A 273 -34.27 5.08 -7.98
N GLY A 274 -33.77 3.83 -7.89
CA GLY A 274 -34.57 2.62 -8.07
C GLY A 274 -35.04 2.37 -9.52
N ILE A 275 -34.42 3.02 -10.52
CA ILE A 275 -34.72 2.84 -11.93
C ILE A 275 -33.73 1.86 -12.55
N GLU A 276 -34.21 0.91 -13.35
CA GLU A 276 -33.39 -0.07 -14.02
C GLU A 276 -32.29 0.57 -14.87
N SER A 277 -31.02 0.14 -14.68
CA SER A 277 -29.84 0.68 -15.37
C SER A 277 -29.97 0.65 -16.90
N GLY A 278 -30.64 -0.37 -17.47
CA GLY A 278 -30.90 -0.47 -18.91
C GLY A 278 -31.82 0.66 -19.42
N ARG A 279 -32.81 1.07 -18.64
CA ARG A 279 -33.70 2.17 -18.95
C ARG A 279 -33.01 3.52 -18.87
N LEU A 280 -32.19 3.73 -17.82
CA LEU A 280 -31.34 4.92 -17.69
C LEU A 280 -30.43 5.08 -18.89
N ARG A 281 -29.72 4.00 -19.29
CA ARG A 281 -28.77 4.01 -20.39
C ARG A 281 -29.42 4.26 -21.75
N THR A 282 -30.66 3.78 -21.95
CA THR A 282 -31.38 3.97 -23.20
C THR A 282 -32.22 5.25 -23.22
N GLY A 283 -32.30 5.99 -22.11
CA GLY A 283 -33.10 7.19 -21.98
C GLY A 283 -34.63 6.93 -21.98
N ARG A 284 -35.04 5.67 -21.77
CA ARG A 284 -36.47 5.28 -21.76
C ARG A 284 -37.06 5.50 -20.37
N LEU A 285 -37.23 6.77 -20.01
CA LEU A 285 -37.79 7.20 -18.74
C LEU A 285 -39.22 7.63 -18.88
N GLN A 286 -40.05 7.37 -17.85
CA GLN A 286 -41.39 7.91 -17.73
C GLN A 286 -41.30 9.36 -17.25
N GLN A 287 -42.40 10.13 -17.46
CA GLN A 287 -42.38 11.56 -17.17
C GLN A 287 -42.21 11.85 -15.67
N ASP A 288 -42.71 10.99 -14.82
CA ASP A 288 -42.63 11.05 -13.35
C ASP A 288 -41.26 10.60 -12.79
N GLU A 289 -40.45 9.93 -13.60
CA GLU A 289 -39.10 9.50 -13.19
C GLU A 289 -38.02 10.60 -13.32
N TRP A 290 -38.29 11.64 -14.13
CA TRP A 290 -37.33 12.74 -14.32
C TRP A 290 -37.05 13.53 -13.04
N PRO A 291 -38.03 13.87 -12.19
CA PRO A 291 -37.75 14.49 -10.90
C PRO A 291 -36.91 13.61 -9.99
N LEU A 292 -37.20 12.29 -9.90
CA LEU A 292 -36.44 11.33 -9.10
C LEU A 292 -34.98 11.26 -9.58
N LEU A 293 -34.80 11.27 -10.91
CA LEU A 293 -33.44 11.30 -11.48
C LEU A 293 -32.68 12.57 -11.09
N GLY A 294 -33.36 13.74 -11.12
CA GLY A 294 -32.76 15.00 -10.70
C GLY A 294 -32.34 15.00 -9.22
N GLU A 295 -33.19 14.46 -8.35
CA GLU A 295 -32.89 14.30 -6.92
C GLU A 295 -31.74 13.36 -6.71
N GLY A 296 -31.72 12.21 -7.40
CA GLY A 296 -30.62 11.23 -7.31
C GLY A 296 -29.27 11.78 -7.79
N ILE A 297 -29.26 12.55 -8.87
CA ILE A 297 -28.04 13.23 -9.35
C ILE A 297 -27.54 14.23 -8.31
N ASN A 298 -28.42 15.00 -7.71
CA ASN A 298 -28.05 15.98 -6.70
C ASN A 298 -27.53 15.30 -5.42
N SER A 299 -28.19 14.23 -4.97
CA SER A 299 -27.76 13.42 -3.81
C SER A 299 -26.37 12.83 -4.02
N LEU A 300 -26.17 12.10 -5.12
CA LEU A 300 -24.88 11.46 -5.43
C LEU A 300 -23.77 12.47 -5.71
N GLY A 301 -24.11 13.61 -6.34
CA GLY A 301 -23.13 14.65 -6.66
C GLY A 301 -22.49 15.33 -5.44
N GLN A 302 -23.12 15.23 -4.27
CA GLN A 302 -22.59 15.75 -3.02
C GLN A 302 -21.67 14.74 -2.30
N LEU A 303 -21.71 13.46 -2.69
CA LEU A 303 -20.91 12.43 -2.04
C LEU A 303 -19.45 12.47 -2.50
N PRO A 304 -18.48 12.36 -1.59
CA PRO A 304 -17.06 12.37 -1.91
C PRO A 304 -16.60 11.00 -2.48
N ILE A 305 -17.17 10.57 -3.61
CA ILE A 305 -16.82 9.34 -4.32
C ILE A 305 -15.96 9.69 -5.53
N PHE A 306 -14.76 9.14 -5.61
CA PHE A 306 -13.78 9.37 -6.66
C PHE A 306 -13.57 8.08 -7.44
N ILE A 307 -13.75 8.11 -8.76
CA ILE A 307 -13.69 6.95 -9.65
C ILE A 307 -12.54 7.13 -10.64
N ASP A 308 -11.70 6.11 -10.76
CA ASP A 308 -10.68 5.99 -11.79
C ASP A 308 -10.91 4.69 -12.58
N ASP A 309 -10.97 4.80 -13.92
CA ASP A 309 -11.20 3.69 -14.84
C ASP A 309 -9.98 3.45 -15.77
N LYS A 310 -8.79 3.89 -15.35
CA LYS A 310 -7.56 3.69 -16.10
C LYS A 310 -7.24 2.18 -16.19
N PRO A 311 -7.11 1.61 -17.40
CA PRO A 311 -6.67 0.24 -17.56
C PRO A 311 -5.21 0.08 -17.10
N ASN A 312 -4.82 -1.11 -16.64
CA ASN A 312 -3.46 -1.45 -16.24
C ASN A 312 -2.89 -0.56 -15.10
N LEU A 313 -3.73 -0.23 -14.14
CA LEU A 313 -3.32 0.55 -12.97
C LEU A 313 -2.51 -0.31 -12.00
N SER A 314 -1.30 0.11 -11.67
CA SER A 314 -0.46 -0.56 -10.66
C SER A 314 -0.86 -0.18 -9.24
N VAL A 315 -0.53 -1.05 -8.24
CA VAL A 315 -0.76 -0.73 -6.81
C VAL A 315 0.01 0.54 -6.39
N LEU A 316 1.16 0.80 -7.02
CA LEU A 316 1.96 1.99 -6.76
C LEU A 316 1.25 3.27 -7.22
N GLU A 317 0.70 3.27 -8.43
CA GLU A 317 -0.10 4.40 -8.95
C GLU A 317 -1.36 4.62 -8.11
N MET A 318 -2.10 3.55 -7.75
CA MET A 318 -3.27 3.65 -6.85
C MET A 318 -2.89 4.35 -5.54
N ARG A 319 -1.75 3.97 -4.95
CA ARG A 319 -1.23 4.57 -3.72
C ARG A 319 -0.91 6.06 -3.90
N SER A 320 -0.29 6.42 -5.00
CA SER A 320 0.05 7.80 -5.34
C SER A 320 -1.22 8.67 -5.49
N LEU A 321 -2.22 8.16 -6.22
CA LEU A 321 -3.53 8.82 -6.38
C LEU A 321 -4.25 9.02 -5.04
N CYS A 322 -4.27 7.97 -4.19
CA CYS A 322 -4.86 8.05 -2.85
C CYS A 322 -4.16 9.08 -1.96
N ARG A 323 -2.83 9.12 -1.95
CA ARG A 323 -2.06 10.12 -1.19
C ARG A 323 -2.34 11.55 -1.67
N ARG A 324 -2.42 11.75 -2.99
CA ARG A 324 -2.77 13.03 -3.58
C ARG A 324 -4.17 13.46 -3.14
N LEU A 325 -5.15 12.57 -3.21
CA LEU A 325 -6.51 12.84 -2.78
C LEU A 325 -6.60 13.21 -1.29
N ILE A 326 -5.88 12.50 -0.42
CA ILE A 326 -5.78 12.83 1.01
C ILE A 326 -5.25 14.26 1.21
N ALA A 327 -4.20 14.63 0.45
CA ALA A 327 -3.61 15.96 0.54
C ALA A 327 -4.56 17.06 0.03
N GLU A 328 -5.29 16.81 -1.06
CA GLU A 328 -6.25 17.74 -1.64
C GLU A 328 -7.50 17.92 -0.76
N GLN A 329 -8.07 16.82 -0.28
CA GLN A 329 -9.29 16.83 0.54
C GLN A 329 -9.03 17.19 2.01
N LYS A 330 -7.79 17.07 2.47
CA LYS A 330 -7.40 17.25 3.88
C LYS A 330 -8.23 16.39 4.85
N LYS A 331 -8.75 15.27 4.36
CA LYS A 331 -9.54 14.28 5.09
C LYS A 331 -8.88 12.91 4.90
N GLU A 332 -9.06 12.04 5.90
CA GLU A 332 -8.70 10.62 5.78
C GLU A 332 -9.64 9.93 4.79
N LEU A 333 -9.16 8.88 4.12
CA LEU A 333 -10.02 8.06 3.27
C LEU A 333 -10.92 7.15 4.10
N GLY A 334 -12.16 6.97 3.65
CA GLY A 334 -13.12 6.04 4.22
C GLY A 334 -12.95 4.62 3.68
N LEU A 335 -12.75 4.48 2.37
CA LEU A 335 -12.68 3.17 1.71
C LEU A 335 -11.90 3.30 0.40
N ILE A 336 -11.15 2.25 0.06
CA ILE A 336 -10.58 2.05 -1.28
C ILE A 336 -11.20 0.79 -1.85
N VAL A 337 -11.76 0.88 -3.05
CA VAL A 337 -12.36 -0.22 -3.81
C VAL A 337 -11.54 -0.48 -5.06
N MET A 338 -11.33 -1.76 -5.37
CA MET A 338 -10.65 -2.22 -6.58
C MET A 338 -11.44 -3.33 -7.28
N ASP A 339 -11.85 -3.08 -8.52
CA ASP A 339 -12.63 -4.00 -9.36
C ASP A 339 -11.86 -4.31 -10.66
N TYR A 340 -11.27 -5.50 -10.85
CA TYR A 340 -11.03 -6.66 -9.97
C TYR A 340 -9.58 -7.16 -10.10
N LEU A 341 -9.10 -7.89 -9.11
CA LEU A 341 -7.69 -8.31 -8.96
C LEU A 341 -7.07 -8.99 -10.19
N GLN A 342 -7.83 -9.83 -10.90
CA GLN A 342 -7.31 -10.64 -11.98
C GLN A 342 -7.06 -9.87 -13.29
N LEU A 343 -7.47 -8.59 -13.38
CA LEU A 343 -7.18 -7.69 -14.51
C LEU A 343 -5.92 -6.85 -14.29
N MET A 344 -5.36 -6.87 -13.09
CA MET A 344 -4.08 -6.22 -12.85
C MET A 344 -2.97 -7.04 -13.52
N ASP A 345 -2.43 -6.45 -14.50
CA ASP A 345 -1.28 -6.73 -15.35
C ASP A 345 -0.99 -8.15 -15.85
N GLY A 346 -0.67 -8.18 -17.14
CA GLY A 346 -0.56 -9.33 -18.00
C GLY A 346 0.81 -9.99 -18.03
N SER A 347 1.17 -10.74 -17.02
CA SER A 347 2.27 -11.68 -17.14
C SER A 347 1.82 -13.04 -17.66
N THR A 348 2.79 -13.81 -18.14
CA THR A 348 2.59 -15.14 -18.70
C THR A 348 1.85 -16.08 -17.73
N PRO A 349 1.05 -17.05 -18.21
CA PRO A 349 0.23 -17.95 -17.38
C PRO A 349 0.98 -18.65 -16.26
N ASP A 350 2.26 -18.94 -16.44
CA ASP A 350 3.11 -19.63 -15.46
C ASP A 350 3.47 -18.80 -14.21
N ASN A 351 3.31 -17.47 -14.26
CA ASN A 351 3.67 -16.55 -13.17
C ASN A 351 2.46 -15.96 -12.42
N ARG A 352 1.23 -16.29 -12.84
CA ARG A 352 0.00 -15.62 -12.36
C ARG A 352 -0.20 -15.72 -10.83
N VAL A 353 0.12 -16.86 -10.24
CA VAL A 353 0.00 -17.04 -8.77
C VAL A 353 0.96 -16.14 -8.00
N GLN A 354 2.20 -16.04 -8.49
CA GLN A 354 3.21 -15.19 -7.85
C GLN A 354 2.85 -13.70 -7.97
N GLU A 355 2.30 -13.31 -9.10
CA GLU A 355 1.87 -11.95 -9.36
C GLU A 355 0.68 -11.54 -8.51
N LEU A 356 -0.37 -12.36 -8.45
CA LEU A 356 -1.49 -12.14 -7.53
C LEU A 356 -1.00 -12.04 -6.07
N SER A 357 0.00 -12.84 -5.68
CA SER A 357 0.63 -12.75 -4.36
C SER A 357 1.34 -11.42 -4.14
N ARG A 358 1.98 -10.88 -5.18
CA ARG A 358 2.63 -9.56 -5.13
C ARG A 358 1.59 -8.45 -5.01
N ILE A 359 0.51 -8.53 -5.79
CA ILE A 359 -0.58 -7.55 -5.78
C ILE A 359 -1.27 -7.54 -4.41
N THR A 360 -1.68 -8.70 -3.87
CA THR A 360 -2.38 -8.76 -2.57
C THR A 360 -1.52 -8.25 -1.42
N ARG A 361 -0.23 -8.60 -1.39
CA ARG A 361 0.71 -8.02 -0.42
C ARG A 361 0.88 -6.51 -0.61
N GLY A 362 0.92 -6.04 -1.84
CA GLY A 362 0.97 -4.61 -2.15
C GLY A 362 -0.28 -3.87 -1.65
N LEU A 363 -1.48 -4.41 -1.90
CA LEU A 363 -2.74 -3.85 -1.40
C LEU A 363 -2.82 -3.87 0.13
N LYS A 364 -2.39 -4.96 0.77
CA LYS A 364 -2.33 -5.02 2.25
C LYS A 364 -1.35 -4.00 2.82
N SER A 365 -0.19 -3.82 2.16
CA SER A 365 0.78 -2.79 2.53
C SER A 365 0.19 -1.38 2.39
N MET A 366 -0.53 -1.11 1.30
CA MET A 366 -1.23 0.16 1.06
C MET A 366 -2.31 0.42 2.12
N ALA A 367 -3.12 -0.59 2.46
CA ALA A 367 -4.14 -0.49 3.51
C ALA A 367 -3.53 -0.09 4.86
N ARG A 368 -2.40 -0.72 5.24
CA ARG A 368 -1.70 -0.42 6.50
C ARG A 368 -1.05 0.96 6.50
N GLU A 369 -0.45 1.36 5.40
CA GLU A 369 0.22 2.65 5.26
C GLU A 369 -0.76 3.82 5.31
N LEU A 370 -1.84 3.72 4.54
CA LEU A 370 -2.88 4.76 4.46
C LEU A 370 -3.88 4.69 5.62
N LYS A 371 -3.82 3.62 6.44
CA LYS A 371 -4.78 3.33 7.53
C LYS A 371 -6.24 3.36 7.06
N VAL A 372 -6.51 2.72 5.93
CA VAL A 372 -7.82 2.66 5.30
C VAL A 372 -8.16 1.22 4.93
N PRO A 373 -9.42 0.75 5.04
CA PRO A 373 -9.82 -0.54 4.52
C PRO A 373 -9.74 -0.54 2.98
N VAL A 374 -9.17 -1.62 2.43
CA VAL A 374 -9.10 -1.85 0.99
C VAL A 374 -9.99 -3.03 0.64
N VAL A 375 -10.99 -2.81 -0.18
CA VAL A 375 -11.87 -3.86 -0.71
C VAL A 375 -11.41 -4.20 -2.12
N ALA A 376 -11.03 -5.45 -2.34
CA ALA A 376 -10.66 -5.94 -3.65
C ALA A 376 -11.64 -7.03 -4.11
N LEU A 377 -12.15 -6.88 -5.33
CA LEU A 377 -13.02 -7.87 -5.93
C LEU A 377 -12.20 -9.01 -6.53
N SER A 378 -12.73 -10.23 -6.37
CA SER A 378 -12.11 -11.44 -6.92
C SER A 378 -13.15 -12.33 -7.59
N GLN A 379 -12.76 -12.96 -8.68
CA GLN A 379 -13.58 -13.96 -9.33
C GLN A 379 -13.24 -15.35 -8.77
N LEU A 380 -14.27 -16.16 -8.49
CA LEU A 380 -14.11 -17.54 -8.05
C LEU A 380 -13.81 -18.47 -9.23
N SER A 381 -13.11 -19.57 -8.94
CA SER A 381 -12.78 -20.59 -9.94
C SER A 381 -14.06 -21.25 -10.49
N ARG A 382 -13.98 -21.77 -11.73
CA ARG A 382 -15.10 -22.47 -12.37
C ARG A 382 -15.44 -23.81 -11.69
N GLY A 383 -14.56 -24.33 -10.85
CA GLY A 383 -14.80 -25.57 -10.11
C GLY A 383 -16.02 -25.58 -9.20
N VAL A 384 -16.49 -24.36 -8.79
CA VAL A 384 -17.75 -24.21 -8.02
C VAL A 384 -18.96 -24.75 -8.81
N GLU A 385 -19.00 -24.55 -10.13
CA GLU A 385 -20.15 -24.92 -10.98
C GLU A 385 -20.31 -26.44 -11.15
N SER A 386 -19.23 -27.20 -10.99
CA SER A 386 -19.23 -28.65 -11.12
C SER A 386 -19.67 -29.41 -9.86
N ARG A 387 -19.86 -28.73 -8.74
CA ARG A 387 -20.26 -29.32 -7.46
C ARG A 387 -21.78 -29.40 -7.33
N THR A 388 -22.26 -30.42 -6.60
CA THR A 388 -23.68 -30.53 -6.23
C THR A 388 -24.12 -29.35 -5.36
N ASN A 389 -23.29 -28.95 -4.38
CA ASN A 389 -23.51 -27.76 -3.61
C ASN A 389 -22.63 -26.62 -4.19
N LYS A 390 -23.27 -25.68 -4.87
CA LYS A 390 -22.60 -24.56 -5.55
C LYS A 390 -22.35 -23.35 -4.63
N ARG A 391 -22.66 -23.45 -3.35
CA ARG A 391 -22.29 -22.40 -2.38
C ARG A 391 -20.78 -22.26 -2.33
N PRO A 392 -20.26 -21.04 -2.47
CA PRO A 392 -18.83 -20.80 -2.49
C PRO A 392 -18.18 -21.07 -1.15
N MET A 393 -16.97 -21.59 -1.20
CA MET A 393 -16.11 -21.89 -0.05
C MET A 393 -14.73 -21.24 -0.22
N LEU A 394 -13.99 -21.06 0.86
CA LEU A 394 -12.68 -20.44 0.85
C LEU A 394 -11.69 -21.12 -0.14
N SER A 395 -11.81 -22.45 -0.30
CA SER A 395 -11.03 -23.21 -1.27
C SER A 395 -11.28 -22.84 -2.75
N ASP A 396 -12.37 -22.12 -3.06
CA ASP A 396 -12.68 -21.69 -4.43
C ASP A 396 -11.87 -20.48 -4.88
N LEU A 397 -11.15 -19.86 -3.95
CA LEU A 397 -10.07 -18.89 -4.20
C LEU A 397 -8.74 -19.58 -4.58
N ARG A 398 -8.72 -20.88 -4.79
CA ARG A 398 -7.53 -21.75 -4.86
C ARG A 398 -6.52 -21.45 -5.95
N GLU A 399 -6.89 -20.79 -7.03
CA GLU A 399 -5.91 -20.26 -8.01
C GLU A 399 -5.09 -19.09 -7.42
N SER A 400 -5.40 -18.69 -6.19
CA SER A 400 -4.88 -17.53 -5.50
C SER A 400 -4.69 -17.83 -4.01
N GLY A 401 -3.99 -18.91 -3.64
CA GLY A 401 -3.74 -19.28 -2.24
C GLY A 401 -3.15 -18.15 -1.38
N SER A 402 -2.50 -17.20 -2.04
CA SER A 402 -2.00 -15.98 -1.41
C SER A 402 -3.11 -14.98 -1.03
N ILE A 403 -4.19 -14.88 -1.83
CA ILE A 403 -5.35 -14.03 -1.49
C ILE A 403 -5.94 -14.48 -0.17
N GLU A 404 -6.10 -15.80 -0.01
CA GLU A 404 -6.59 -16.37 1.24
C GLU A 404 -5.68 -16.02 2.44
N GLN A 405 -4.36 -16.10 2.27
CA GLN A 405 -3.41 -15.82 3.36
C GLN A 405 -3.35 -14.32 3.73
N ASP A 406 -3.31 -13.44 2.74
CA ASP A 406 -3.09 -12.00 2.92
C ASP A 406 -4.36 -11.25 3.37
N ALA A 407 -5.55 -11.72 2.99
CA ALA A 407 -6.82 -11.09 3.35
C ALA A 407 -7.11 -11.21 4.86
N ASP A 408 -7.66 -10.16 5.45
CA ASP A 408 -8.14 -10.14 6.83
C ASP A 408 -9.60 -10.57 6.91
N LEU A 409 -10.40 -10.19 5.93
CA LEU A 409 -11.81 -10.53 5.78
C LEU A 409 -12.07 -11.04 4.38
N VAL A 410 -12.82 -12.13 4.24
CA VAL A 410 -13.28 -12.68 2.95
C VAL A 410 -14.79 -12.82 2.98
N LEU A 411 -15.43 -12.10 2.09
CA LEU A 411 -16.86 -12.11 1.84
C LEU A 411 -17.14 -12.82 0.53
N MET A 412 -18.02 -13.80 0.52
CA MET A 412 -18.45 -14.48 -0.69
C MET A 412 -19.90 -14.17 -0.99
N ILE A 413 -20.17 -13.94 -2.27
CA ILE A 413 -21.50 -13.57 -2.76
C ILE A 413 -22.09 -14.76 -3.47
N TYR A 414 -23.32 -15.10 -3.08
CA TYR A 414 -24.07 -16.21 -3.66
C TYR A 414 -25.55 -15.80 -3.88
N ARG A 415 -26.13 -16.24 -5.00
CA ARG A 415 -27.54 -16.08 -5.33
C ARG A 415 -28.07 -17.43 -5.77
N ASP A 416 -28.96 -18.02 -4.97
CA ASP A 416 -29.51 -19.35 -5.22
C ASP A 416 -30.35 -19.41 -6.50
N GLU A 417 -31.04 -18.34 -6.86
CA GLU A 417 -31.88 -18.27 -8.06
C GLU A 417 -31.13 -18.50 -9.39
N TYR A 418 -29.79 -18.32 -9.43
CA TYR A 418 -28.98 -18.60 -10.61
C TYR A 418 -28.77 -20.10 -10.83
N ASP A 419 -28.72 -20.87 -9.74
CA ASP A 419 -28.46 -22.27 -9.76
C ASP A 419 -29.75 -23.11 -9.62
N ASN A 420 -30.77 -22.53 -8.97
CA ASN A 420 -32.07 -23.15 -8.72
C ASN A 420 -33.19 -22.14 -9.06
N PRO A 421 -33.70 -22.13 -10.30
CA PRO A 421 -34.77 -21.22 -10.73
C PRO A 421 -36.07 -21.34 -9.93
N GLU A 422 -36.33 -22.49 -9.30
CA GLU A 422 -37.54 -22.75 -8.49
C GLU A 422 -37.34 -22.43 -7.00
N THR A 423 -36.23 -21.74 -6.63
CA THR A 423 -35.98 -21.39 -5.23
C THR A 423 -37.03 -20.43 -4.68
N GLU A 424 -37.33 -20.57 -3.39
CA GLU A 424 -38.16 -19.59 -2.64
C GLU A 424 -37.39 -18.30 -2.38
N ASP A 425 -36.06 -18.30 -2.46
CA ASP A 425 -35.15 -17.20 -2.16
C ASP A 425 -34.86 -16.30 -3.39
N ARG A 426 -35.84 -16.07 -4.26
CA ARG A 426 -35.69 -15.18 -5.42
C ARG A 426 -35.41 -13.75 -5.01
N GLY A 427 -34.48 -13.11 -5.70
CA GLY A 427 -34.03 -11.73 -5.41
C GLY A 427 -33.23 -11.59 -4.12
N ILE A 428 -32.83 -12.69 -3.49
CA ILE A 428 -31.97 -12.68 -2.30
C ILE A 428 -30.53 -12.90 -2.70
N THR A 429 -29.64 -12.03 -2.23
CA THR A 429 -28.19 -12.19 -2.33
C THR A 429 -27.63 -12.50 -0.95
N GLU A 430 -26.96 -13.63 -0.82
CA GLU A 430 -26.29 -14.03 0.41
C GLU A 430 -24.88 -13.48 0.43
N ILE A 431 -24.49 -12.85 1.56
CA ILE A 431 -23.10 -12.48 1.86
C ILE A 431 -22.59 -13.45 2.91
N ILE A 432 -21.64 -14.30 2.52
CA ILE A 432 -21.08 -15.36 3.35
C ILE A 432 -19.71 -14.89 3.85
N VAL A 433 -19.56 -14.72 5.16
CA VAL A 433 -18.26 -14.41 5.79
C VAL A 433 -17.49 -15.72 5.94
N THR A 434 -16.49 -15.95 5.08
CA THR A 434 -15.71 -17.21 5.06
C THR A 434 -14.37 -17.12 5.78
N LYS A 435 -13.86 -15.90 5.98
CA LYS A 435 -12.67 -15.63 6.79
C LYS A 435 -12.83 -14.31 7.52
N HIS A 436 -12.46 -14.26 8.80
CA HIS A 436 -12.36 -13.03 9.58
C HIS A 436 -11.25 -13.16 10.61
N ARG A 437 -10.15 -12.40 10.49
CA ARG A 437 -8.99 -12.48 11.41
C ARG A 437 -9.29 -11.97 12.81
N ASN A 438 -10.16 -10.98 12.91
CA ASN A 438 -10.47 -10.29 14.18
C ASN A 438 -11.65 -10.90 14.93
N CYS A 439 -12.29 -11.95 14.39
CA CYS A 439 -13.43 -12.62 15.00
C CYS A 439 -13.31 -14.14 14.83
N LEU A 440 -13.69 -14.89 15.87
CA LEU A 440 -13.83 -16.33 15.79
C LEU A 440 -15.07 -16.66 14.94
N LEU A 441 -14.85 -17.08 13.71
CA LEU A 441 -15.90 -17.74 12.92
C LEU A 441 -16.07 -19.15 13.48
N TYR A 442 -17.22 -19.46 14.03
CA TYR A 442 -17.54 -20.83 14.42
C TYR A 442 -17.59 -21.66 13.13
N THR A 443 -16.71 -22.65 13.01
CA THR A 443 -16.59 -23.53 11.83
C THR A 443 -17.71 -24.53 11.69
N SER A 444 -18.64 -24.61 12.64
CA SER A 444 -19.90 -25.33 12.50
C SER A 444 -20.95 -24.43 11.88
N PRO A 445 -21.55 -24.78 10.75
CA PRO A 445 -22.65 -24.02 10.17
C PRO A 445 -23.84 -24.07 11.12
N SER A 446 -23.93 -23.09 12.01
CA SER A 446 -25.16 -22.84 12.74
C SER A 446 -26.16 -22.20 11.78
N PRO A 447 -27.43 -22.62 11.76
CA PRO A 447 -28.48 -21.91 11.01
C PRO A 447 -28.60 -20.43 11.38
N ARG A 448 -27.98 -19.99 12.49
CA ARG A 448 -27.93 -18.59 12.94
C ARG A 448 -26.82 -17.77 12.25
N ASP A 449 -25.82 -18.42 11.65
CA ASP A 449 -24.68 -17.73 11.00
C ASP A 449 -24.96 -17.40 9.53
N ILE A 450 -26.10 -17.85 9.01
CA ILE A 450 -26.57 -17.54 7.66
C ILE A 450 -27.61 -16.42 7.78
N ARG A 451 -27.13 -15.19 7.91
CA ARG A 451 -28.02 -14.02 7.83
C ARG A 451 -28.13 -13.56 6.39
N ARG A 452 -29.36 -13.42 5.94
CA ARG A 452 -29.75 -13.05 4.57
C ARG A 452 -30.01 -11.55 4.52
N SER A 453 -29.29 -10.85 3.66
CA SER A 453 -29.59 -9.45 3.34
C SER A 453 -30.44 -9.40 2.07
N ARG A 454 -31.61 -8.76 2.11
CA ARG A 454 -32.44 -8.52 0.94
C ARG A 454 -31.92 -7.30 0.20
N MET A 455 -31.49 -7.47 -1.05
CA MET A 455 -31.25 -6.38 -1.98
C MET A 455 -32.38 -6.32 -3.00
N PRO A 456 -32.86 -5.13 -3.39
CA PRO A 456 -33.82 -5.01 -4.49
C PRO A 456 -33.21 -5.57 -5.77
N SER A 457 -34.00 -6.33 -6.52
CA SER A 457 -33.59 -7.02 -7.76
C SER A 457 -33.33 -6.08 -8.95
N SER A 458 -33.40 -4.77 -8.74
CA SER A 458 -33.29 -3.72 -9.78
C SER A 458 -31.87 -3.14 -9.93
N ALA A 459 -30.86 -3.72 -9.35
CA ALA A 459 -29.47 -3.27 -9.51
C ALA A 459 -28.70 -4.06 -10.59
#